data_642ddfe4e68cac841f134dfbdefa31c1
#
_entry.id   642ddfe4e68cac841f134dfbdefa31c1
#
_cell.length_a   1.000
_cell.length_b   1.000
_cell.length_c   1.000
_cell.angle_alpha   90.00
_cell.angle_beta   90.00
_cell.angle_gamma   90.00
#
_symmetry.space_group_name_H-M   'P 1'
#
loop_
_entity.id
_entity.type
_entity.pdbx_description
1 polymer ?
#
loop_
_entity_poly.entity_id
_entity_poly.type
_entity_poly.pdbx_seq_one_letter_code
_entity_poly.pdbx_strand_id
1 'polypeptide(L)'
;PVADGGDGTVEALVDANRGEYRSATVDGPLGDPVEARYGLINSGRTAVVELATSSGLALLAPERRDPRRASTYGFGELLEAARSSGASEIIAGIGGSATNDGGAGMAQAVGYRLLDDADQDLARGGAALARVQRIAGGSRIRDTSIRVACDVDNPLLGPKGASHVYGPQKGADELTVEELDAALAHLAEVVRRDLHLDVANEPGAGAAGGTGFGMVAFLGAVLVKGAPLVVEASGFDQTLKGADLVFTGEGRVDEQTAFGKAPGEVAKRAKRARVPVVLLAGSKGPGWEALSKQGVTYIVTFTEEGRDLRQALNDPEGMLARAAVVACRRLR
;
A
#
# COMPACT_ATOMS: atom_id res chain seq x y z
N PRO A 1 -4.05 -16.53 -2.92
CA PRO A 1 -2.98 -15.54 -3.01
C PRO A 1 -3.01 -14.61 -1.79
N VAL A 2 -1.85 -14.07 -1.41
CA VAL A 2 -1.72 -13.05 -0.36
C VAL A 2 -0.69 -12.00 -0.81
N ALA A 3 -0.84 -10.77 -0.32
CA ALA A 3 0.08 -9.67 -0.53
C ALA A 3 0.32 -8.96 0.81
N ASP A 4 1.14 -7.92 0.83
CA ASP A 4 1.46 -7.16 2.03
C ASP A 4 0.91 -5.72 2.01
N GLY A 5 0.03 -5.41 1.07
CA GLY A 5 -0.56 -4.06 0.91
C GLY A 5 0.16 -3.18 -0.10
N GLY A 6 1.20 -3.69 -0.75
CA GLY A 6 1.84 -3.08 -1.92
C GLY A 6 1.18 -3.46 -3.24
N ASP A 7 1.94 -3.35 -4.33
CA ASP A 7 1.50 -3.71 -5.68
C ASP A 7 1.01 -5.17 -5.73
N GLY A 8 -0.11 -5.41 -6.41
CA GLY A 8 -0.73 -6.74 -6.53
C GLY A 8 -1.70 -7.10 -5.41
N THR A 9 -2.01 -6.18 -4.50
CA THR A 9 -3.01 -6.39 -3.45
C THR A 9 -4.41 -6.57 -4.04
N VAL A 10 -4.76 -5.82 -5.08
CA VAL A 10 -6.05 -5.96 -5.79
C VAL A 10 -6.17 -7.36 -6.38
N GLU A 11 -5.16 -7.82 -7.14
CA GLU A 11 -5.15 -9.17 -7.70
C GLU A 11 -5.26 -10.25 -6.62
N ALA A 12 -4.42 -10.15 -5.59
CA ALA A 12 -4.39 -11.14 -4.52
C ALA A 12 -5.75 -11.29 -3.82
N LEU A 13 -6.42 -10.18 -3.52
CA LEU A 13 -7.70 -10.20 -2.80
C LEU A 13 -8.88 -10.57 -3.70
N VAL A 14 -8.91 -10.10 -4.96
CA VAL A 14 -9.96 -10.46 -5.91
C VAL A 14 -9.90 -11.96 -6.21
N ASP A 15 -8.72 -12.51 -6.49
CA ASP A 15 -8.57 -13.93 -6.79
C ASP A 15 -8.88 -14.81 -5.57
N ALA A 16 -8.41 -14.43 -4.36
CA ALA A 16 -8.68 -15.18 -3.13
C ALA A 16 -10.20 -15.25 -2.82
N ASN A 17 -10.91 -14.17 -3.07
CA ASN A 17 -12.36 -14.06 -2.77
C ASN A 17 -13.26 -14.41 -3.96
N ARG A 18 -12.71 -14.78 -5.12
CA ARG A 18 -13.46 -14.92 -6.39
C ARG A 18 -14.30 -13.67 -6.67
N GLY A 19 -13.65 -12.53 -6.48
CA GLY A 19 -14.24 -11.21 -6.64
C GLY A 19 -14.35 -10.77 -8.09
N GLU A 20 -14.66 -9.51 -8.29
CA GLU A 20 -14.84 -8.90 -9.61
C GLU A 20 -13.85 -7.77 -9.79
N TYR A 21 -13.23 -7.70 -10.97
CA TYR A 21 -12.42 -6.56 -11.38
C TYR A 21 -13.29 -5.47 -11.99
N ARG A 22 -13.00 -4.24 -11.66
CA ARG A 22 -13.59 -3.02 -12.23
C ARG A 22 -12.47 -2.06 -12.64
N SER A 23 -12.80 -1.13 -13.53
CA SER A 23 -11.92 -0.02 -13.87
C SER A 23 -12.67 1.30 -13.93
N ALA A 24 -11.92 2.38 -13.78
CA ALA A 24 -12.40 3.74 -13.95
C ALA A 24 -11.32 4.57 -14.67
N THR A 25 -11.74 5.43 -15.60
CA THR A 25 -10.85 6.44 -16.16
C THR A 25 -10.73 7.59 -15.17
N VAL A 26 -9.52 7.83 -14.68
CA VAL A 26 -9.21 8.84 -13.67
C VAL A 26 -7.98 9.65 -14.10
N ASP A 27 -7.69 10.74 -13.41
CA ASP A 27 -6.47 11.50 -13.64
C ASP A 27 -5.23 10.70 -13.15
N GLY A 28 -4.21 10.63 -13.99
CA GLY A 28 -2.88 10.16 -13.62
C GLY A 28 -2.13 11.17 -12.74
N PRO A 29 -0.89 10.85 -12.32
CA PRO A 29 -0.13 11.69 -11.39
C PRO A 29 0.06 13.15 -11.87
N LEU A 30 0.15 13.37 -13.17
CA LEU A 30 0.33 14.70 -13.79
C LEU A 30 -0.91 15.20 -14.53
N GLY A 31 -2.07 14.56 -14.35
CA GLY A 31 -3.34 14.97 -14.93
C GLY A 31 -3.66 14.34 -16.29
N ASP A 32 -2.76 13.53 -16.86
CA ASP A 32 -3.09 12.74 -18.05
C ASP A 32 -4.09 11.63 -17.66
N PRO A 33 -5.15 11.36 -18.45
CA PRO A 33 -6.11 10.31 -18.09
C PRO A 33 -5.47 8.92 -18.10
N VAL A 34 -5.78 8.11 -17.09
CA VAL A 34 -5.34 6.72 -16.97
C VAL A 34 -6.52 5.82 -16.64
N GLU A 35 -6.45 4.56 -17.07
CA GLU A 35 -7.41 3.54 -16.66
C GLU A 35 -6.92 2.84 -15.39
N ALA A 36 -7.55 3.15 -14.26
CA ALA A 36 -7.20 2.59 -12.96
C ALA A 36 -8.13 1.42 -12.62
N ARG A 37 -7.53 0.25 -12.33
CA ARG A 37 -8.27 -0.96 -11.96
C ARG A 37 -8.43 -1.06 -10.45
N TYR A 38 -9.58 -1.57 -10.00
CA TYR A 38 -9.88 -1.88 -8.62
C TYR A 38 -10.66 -3.20 -8.53
N GLY A 39 -10.80 -3.75 -7.32
CA GLY A 39 -11.50 -5.00 -7.07
C GLY A 39 -12.76 -4.81 -6.24
N LEU A 40 -13.76 -5.67 -6.46
CA LEU A 40 -14.90 -5.83 -5.57
C LEU A 40 -14.91 -7.25 -5.01
N ILE A 41 -14.94 -7.38 -3.70
CA ILE A 41 -14.98 -8.66 -2.98
C ILE A 41 -16.17 -8.69 -2.01
N ASN A 42 -16.41 -9.82 -1.34
CA ASN A 42 -17.51 -9.97 -0.38
C ASN A 42 -18.88 -9.59 -0.97
N SER A 43 -19.17 -10.05 -2.20
CA SER A 43 -20.39 -9.72 -2.93
C SER A 43 -20.57 -8.21 -3.16
N GLY A 44 -19.50 -7.51 -3.45
CA GLY A 44 -19.48 -6.08 -3.75
C GLY A 44 -19.49 -5.15 -2.52
N ARG A 45 -19.50 -5.68 -1.30
CA ARG A 45 -19.51 -4.88 -0.07
C ARG A 45 -18.15 -4.25 0.25
N THR A 46 -17.08 -4.87 -0.16
CA THR A 46 -15.71 -4.38 0.06
C THR A 46 -15.04 -4.07 -1.28
N ALA A 47 -14.58 -2.86 -1.47
CA ALA A 47 -13.72 -2.51 -2.60
C ALA A 47 -12.24 -2.59 -2.18
N VAL A 48 -11.39 -2.99 -3.12
CA VAL A 48 -9.93 -3.00 -2.96
C VAL A 48 -9.35 -2.08 -4.01
N VAL A 49 -8.59 -1.08 -3.58
CA VAL A 49 -7.97 -0.06 -4.45
C VAL A 49 -6.47 0.04 -4.20
N GLU A 50 -5.72 0.39 -5.23
CA GLU A 50 -4.28 0.68 -5.12
C GLU A 50 -4.00 2.07 -5.66
N LEU A 51 -3.32 2.90 -4.87
CA LEU A 51 -2.88 4.23 -5.28
C LEU A 51 -1.99 4.17 -6.53
N ALA A 52 -1.17 3.13 -6.64
CA ALA A 52 -0.24 2.95 -7.76
C ALA A 52 -0.93 2.93 -9.12
N THR A 53 -2.20 2.49 -9.21
CA THR A 53 -2.92 2.41 -10.50
C THR A 53 -3.38 3.75 -11.04
N SER A 54 -3.49 4.78 -10.19
CA SER A 54 -3.91 6.14 -10.57
C SER A 54 -2.84 7.21 -10.34
N SER A 55 -2.07 7.08 -9.25
CA SER A 55 -1.09 8.11 -8.83
C SER A 55 0.30 7.51 -8.62
N GLY A 56 0.59 6.40 -9.31
CA GLY A 56 1.79 5.60 -9.16
C GLY A 56 3.02 6.11 -9.89
N LEU A 57 4.20 5.81 -9.33
CA LEU A 57 5.49 6.15 -9.92
C LEU A 57 5.76 5.41 -11.24
N ALA A 58 5.23 4.19 -11.39
CA ALA A 58 5.36 3.38 -12.60
C ALA A 58 4.61 3.97 -13.81
N LEU A 59 3.65 4.87 -13.59
CA LEU A 59 2.93 5.58 -14.64
C LEU A 59 3.77 6.70 -15.29
N LEU A 60 4.91 7.04 -14.69
CA LEU A 60 5.77 8.13 -15.14
C LEU A 60 7.14 7.59 -15.61
N ALA A 61 7.52 7.95 -16.82
CA ALA A 61 8.91 7.82 -17.23
C ALA A 61 9.82 8.61 -16.26
N PRO A 62 11.05 8.16 -15.98
CA PRO A 62 11.93 8.81 -15.01
C PRO A 62 12.11 10.32 -15.24
N GLU A 63 12.14 10.75 -16.50
CA GLU A 63 12.33 12.15 -16.92
C GLU A 63 11.10 13.02 -16.69
N ARG A 64 9.93 12.40 -16.49
CA ARG A 64 8.67 13.10 -16.20
C ARG A 64 8.33 13.16 -14.72
N ARG A 65 9.15 12.55 -13.86
CA ARG A 65 8.92 12.55 -12.41
C ARG A 65 9.10 13.95 -11.85
N ASP A 66 8.05 14.47 -11.26
CA ASP A 66 8.04 15.80 -10.65
C ASP A 66 7.10 15.80 -9.43
N PRO A 67 7.62 15.60 -8.20
CA PRO A 67 6.80 15.54 -7.00
C PRO A 67 6.21 16.89 -6.59
N ARG A 68 6.67 18.01 -7.16
CA ARG A 68 6.02 19.33 -6.97
C ARG A 68 4.65 19.38 -7.64
N ARG A 69 4.48 18.67 -8.77
CA ARG A 69 3.28 18.71 -9.62
C ARG A 69 2.42 17.46 -9.49
N ALA A 70 3.03 16.31 -9.17
CA ALA A 70 2.32 15.05 -9.04
C ALA A 70 1.25 15.12 -7.94
N SER A 71 0.05 14.61 -8.26
CA SER A 71 -1.13 14.75 -7.42
C SER A 71 -1.82 13.41 -7.20
N THR A 72 -2.40 13.26 -6.02
CA THR A 72 -3.28 12.14 -5.64
C THR A 72 -4.73 12.32 -6.11
N TYR A 73 -5.03 13.30 -6.98
CA TYR A 73 -6.40 13.57 -7.39
C TYR A 73 -7.09 12.35 -8.00
N GLY A 74 -6.43 11.67 -8.93
CA GLY A 74 -6.95 10.44 -9.55
C GLY A 74 -7.16 9.30 -8.56
N PHE A 75 -6.38 9.26 -7.46
CA PHE A 75 -6.66 8.31 -6.38
C PHE A 75 -7.97 8.63 -5.66
N GLY A 76 -8.27 9.90 -5.44
CA GLY A 76 -9.57 10.32 -4.91
C GLY A 76 -10.74 9.99 -5.84
N GLU A 77 -10.57 10.14 -7.16
CA GLU A 77 -11.56 9.72 -8.17
C GLU A 77 -11.77 8.19 -8.14
N LEU A 78 -10.69 7.40 -7.98
CA LEU A 78 -10.77 5.96 -7.86
C LEU A 78 -11.52 5.52 -6.59
N LEU A 79 -11.29 6.19 -5.46
CA LEU A 79 -12.03 5.96 -4.21
C LEU A 79 -13.53 6.27 -4.39
N GLU A 80 -13.86 7.35 -5.10
CA GLU A 80 -15.24 7.72 -5.39
C GLU A 80 -15.92 6.71 -6.34
N ALA A 81 -15.20 6.20 -7.35
CA ALA A 81 -15.68 5.14 -8.22
C ALA A 81 -15.95 3.85 -7.44
N ALA A 82 -15.02 3.47 -6.55
CA ALA A 82 -15.17 2.31 -5.67
C ALA A 82 -16.39 2.43 -4.76
N ARG A 83 -16.59 3.58 -4.11
CA ARG A 83 -17.78 3.87 -3.31
C ARG A 83 -19.07 3.79 -4.14
N SER A 84 -19.06 4.39 -5.33
CA SER A 84 -20.22 4.45 -6.23
C SER A 84 -20.63 3.07 -6.75
N SER A 85 -19.76 2.07 -6.67
CA SER A 85 -20.10 0.66 -6.93
C SER A 85 -20.93 -0.01 -5.83
N GLY A 86 -21.24 0.71 -4.73
CA GLY A 86 -22.03 0.22 -3.62
C GLY A 86 -21.21 -0.37 -2.45
N ALA A 87 -19.88 -0.24 -2.50
CA ALA A 87 -19.02 -0.69 -1.42
C ALA A 87 -19.22 0.15 -0.15
N SER A 88 -19.42 -0.52 0.99
CA SER A 88 -19.48 0.09 2.33
C SER A 88 -18.15 0.07 3.06
N GLU A 89 -17.18 -0.66 2.51
CA GLU A 89 -15.81 -0.76 3.00
C GLU A 89 -14.83 -0.61 1.85
N ILE A 90 -13.71 0.08 2.08
CA ILE A 90 -12.59 0.16 1.14
C ILE A 90 -11.31 -0.32 1.84
N ILE A 91 -10.60 -1.24 1.21
CA ILE A 91 -9.22 -1.60 1.53
C ILE A 91 -8.33 -0.88 0.52
N ALA A 92 -7.46 0.00 1.00
CA ALA A 92 -6.60 0.80 0.16
C ALA A 92 -5.12 0.45 0.36
N GLY A 93 -4.43 0.08 -0.71
CA GLY A 93 -2.98 0.01 -0.77
C GLY A 93 -2.42 1.37 -1.23
N ILE A 94 -1.45 1.92 -0.51
CA ILE A 94 -0.87 3.23 -0.85
C ILE A 94 0.60 3.18 -1.28
N GLY A 95 1.14 1.97 -1.49
CA GLY A 95 2.49 1.78 -2.02
C GLY A 95 2.68 2.34 -3.44
N GLY A 96 3.92 2.47 -3.88
CA GLY A 96 4.27 2.82 -5.26
C GLY A 96 3.95 4.25 -5.71
N SER A 97 3.68 5.21 -4.82
CA SER A 97 3.25 6.58 -5.15
C SER A 97 4.28 7.43 -5.89
N ALA A 98 3.84 8.26 -6.84
CA ALA A 98 4.63 9.32 -7.47
C ALA A 98 4.53 10.68 -6.74
N THR A 99 3.60 10.82 -5.83
CA THR A 99 3.11 12.07 -5.27
C THR A 99 3.78 12.47 -3.96
N ASN A 100 3.77 13.76 -3.65
CA ASN A 100 4.20 14.32 -2.36
C ASN A 100 3.28 15.49 -1.96
N ASP A 101 1.97 15.26 -2.07
CA ASP A 101 0.92 16.28 -1.91
C ASP A 101 0.10 16.10 -0.61
N GLY A 102 0.55 15.26 0.34
CA GLY A 102 -0.16 15.07 1.60
C GLY A 102 -1.58 14.50 1.44
N GLY A 103 -1.92 13.92 0.28
CA GLY A 103 -3.28 13.49 -0.03
C GLY A 103 -4.23 14.64 -0.39
N ALA A 104 -3.72 15.84 -0.63
CA ALA A 104 -4.53 17.02 -0.91
C ALA A 104 -5.35 16.88 -2.21
N GLY A 105 -4.74 16.37 -3.27
CA GLY A 105 -5.45 16.08 -4.51
C GLY A 105 -6.61 15.10 -4.31
N MET A 106 -6.37 14.04 -3.56
CA MET A 106 -7.40 13.07 -3.15
C MET A 106 -8.55 13.79 -2.41
N ALA A 107 -8.22 14.64 -1.44
CA ALA A 107 -9.22 15.40 -0.70
C ALA A 107 -10.06 16.29 -1.62
N GLN A 108 -9.44 16.98 -2.60
CA GLN A 108 -10.14 17.78 -3.58
C GLN A 108 -11.11 16.92 -4.43
N ALA A 109 -10.65 15.76 -4.90
CA ALA A 109 -11.48 14.87 -5.73
C ALA A 109 -12.70 14.35 -4.98
N VAL A 110 -12.61 14.15 -3.67
CA VAL A 110 -13.75 13.65 -2.86
C VAL A 110 -14.61 14.77 -2.26
N GLY A 111 -14.34 16.04 -2.57
CA GLY A 111 -15.26 17.17 -2.25
C GLY A 111 -14.75 18.21 -1.28
N TYR A 112 -13.53 18.10 -0.77
CA TYR A 112 -12.92 19.23 -0.05
C TYR A 112 -12.44 20.30 -1.03
N ARG A 113 -12.42 21.53 -0.56
CA ARG A 113 -11.81 22.67 -1.24
C ARG A 113 -10.64 23.16 -0.41
N LEU A 114 -9.45 23.17 -1.00
CA LEU A 114 -8.26 23.79 -0.43
C LEU A 114 -8.14 25.16 -1.09
N LEU A 115 -8.20 26.21 -0.31
CA LEU A 115 -8.34 27.58 -0.80
C LEU A 115 -7.09 28.39 -0.46
N ASP A 116 -6.69 29.29 -1.36
CA ASP A 116 -5.65 30.28 -1.15
C ASP A 116 -6.17 31.53 -0.41
N ASP A 117 -5.34 32.57 -0.29
CA ASP A 117 -5.66 33.85 0.36
C ASP A 117 -6.71 34.67 -0.40
N ALA A 118 -6.95 34.37 -1.68
CA ALA A 118 -8.00 34.99 -2.51
C ALA A 118 -9.28 34.13 -2.56
N ASP A 119 -9.44 33.11 -1.70
CA ASP A 119 -10.54 32.14 -1.70
C ASP A 119 -10.68 31.36 -3.03
N GLN A 120 -9.60 31.25 -3.81
CA GLN A 120 -9.56 30.45 -5.02
C GLN A 120 -9.10 29.02 -4.71
N ASP A 121 -9.63 28.04 -5.46
CA ASP A 121 -9.20 26.65 -5.34
C ASP A 121 -7.72 26.53 -5.71
N LEU A 122 -6.95 25.87 -4.85
CA LEU A 122 -5.53 25.58 -5.07
C LEU A 122 -5.33 24.68 -6.30
N ALA A 123 -4.29 24.98 -7.05
CA ALA A 123 -3.79 24.04 -8.04
C ALA A 123 -3.37 22.71 -7.37
N ARG A 124 -3.34 21.63 -8.13
CA ARG A 124 -2.90 20.32 -7.66
C ARG A 124 -1.38 20.24 -7.52
N GLY A 125 -0.90 19.30 -6.71
CA GLY A 125 0.50 18.98 -6.51
C GLY A 125 1.09 19.55 -5.21
N GLY A 126 2.22 18.97 -4.81
CA GLY A 126 2.85 19.24 -3.52
C GLY A 126 3.29 20.68 -3.31
N ALA A 127 3.86 21.34 -4.34
CA ALA A 127 4.33 22.71 -4.23
C ALA A 127 3.19 23.73 -4.01
N ALA A 128 1.98 23.44 -4.48
CA ALA A 128 0.84 24.32 -4.30
C ALA A 128 0.42 24.47 -2.83
N LEU A 129 0.73 23.47 -1.99
CA LEU A 129 0.34 23.44 -0.58
C LEU A 129 0.94 24.59 0.24
N ALA A 130 2.06 25.16 -0.18
CA ALA A 130 2.66 26.33 0.46
C ALA A 130 1.71 27.54 0.50
N ARG A 131 0.63 27.56 -0.32
CA ARG A 131 -0.33 28.65 -0.41
C ARG A 131 -1.69 28.33 0.18
N VAL A 132 -1.89 27.14 0.77
CA VAL A 132 -3.19 26.80 1.35
C VAL A 132 -3.49 27.69 2.54
N GLN A 133 -4.62 28.37 2.52
CA GLN A 133 -5.05 29.24 3.62
C GLN A 133 -6.27 28.70 4.35
N ARG A 134 -7.11 27.91 3.68
CA ARG A 134 -8.34 27.42 4.30
C ARG A 134 -8.80 26.12 3.65
N ILE A 135 -9.33 25.22 4.49
CA ILE A 135 -10.02 24.01 4.05
C ILE A 135 -11.52 24.22 4.22
N ALA A 136 -12.29 23.94 3.15
CA ALA A 136 -13.75 24.05 3.15
C ALA A 136 -14.38 22.79 2.54
N GLY A 137 -15.70 22.63 2.67
CA GLY A 137 -16.41 21.48 2.13
C GLY A 137 -16.31 20.26 3.05
N GLY A 138 -16.22 19.09 2.46
CA GLY A 138 -16.10 17.81 3.18
C GLY A 138 -16.23 16.62 2.24
N SER A 139 -15.83 15.47 2.72
CA SER A 139 -15.82 14.25 1.93
C SER A 139 -17.20 13.78 1.52
N ARG A 140 -17.37 13.36 0.26
CA ARG A 140 -18.52 12.62 -0.23
C ARG A 140 -18.51 11.13 0.15
N ILE A 141 -17.38 10.63 0.68
CA ILE A 141 -17.22 9.21 1.08
C ILE A 141 -17.38 9.03 2.60
N ARG A 142 -18.36 9.69 3.22
CA ARG A 142 -18.52 9.73 4.69
C ARG A 142 -19.01 8.42 5.31
N ASP A 143 -19.80 7.63 4.56
CA ASP A 143 -20.46 6.43 5.07
C ASP A 143 -19.70 5.14 4.69
N THR A 144 -18.44 5.29 4.27
CA THR A 144 -17.60 4.18 3.85
C THR A 144 -16.44 4.02 4.85
N SER A 145 -16.32 2.83 5.44
CA SER A 145 -15.16 2.51 6.27
C SER A 145 -13.93 2.31 5.41
N ILE A 146 -12.80 2.94 5.75
CA ILE A 146 -11.58 2.83 4.95
C ILE A 146 -10.44 2.31 5.83
N ARG A 147 -9.86 1.17 5.44
CA ARG A 147 -8.64 0.62 6.02
C ARG A 147 -7.50 0.74 5.02
N VAL A 148 -6.39 1.33 5.45
CA VAL A 148 -5.23 1.57 4.60
C VAL A 148 -4.10 0.64 4.99
N ALA A 149 -3.63 -0.17 4.04
CA ALA A 149 -2.44 -0.98 4.21
C ALA A 149 -1.20 -0.09 4.23
N CYS A 150 -0.54 -0.02 5.39
CA CYS A 150 0.64 0.83 5.60
C CYS A 150 1.66 0.10 6.49
N ASP A 151 2.79 -0.30 5.92
CA ASP A 151 3.84 -1.03 6.62
C ASP A 151 5.01 -0.15 7.07
N VAL A 152 4.95 1.15 6.78
CA VAL A 152 5.94 2.13 7.23
C VAL A 152 5.39 2.95 8.40
N ASP A 153 6.28 3.38 9.28
CA ASP A 153 5.93 4.15 10.49
C ASP A 153 6.43 5.61 10.41
N ASN A 154 6.85 6.06 9.21
CA ASN A 154 7.36 7.42 9.00
C ASN A 154 6.32 8.49 9.38
N PRO A 155 6.67 9.52 10.16
CA PRO A 155 5.84 10.68 10.37
C PRO A 155 5.73 11.49 9.06
N LEU A 156 4.85 12.47 9.03
CA LEU A 156 4.67 13.33 7.86
C LEU A 156 5.94 14.14 7.53
N LEU A 157 6.59 14.70 8.55
CA LEU A 157 7.58 15.76 8.43
C LEU A 157 8.98 15.38 8.96
N GLY A 158 9.96 16.19 8.56
CA GLY A 158 11.33 16.15 9.05
C GLY A 158 12.18 15.05 8.42
N PRO A 159 13.40 14.78 8.96
CA PRO A 159 14.39 13.89 8.33
C PRO A 159 13.92 12.44 8.11
N LYS A 160 12.90 11.99 8.85
CA LYS A 160 12.25 10.69 8.68
C LYS A 160 10.89 10.80 8.01
N GLY A 161 10.52 11.99 7.56
CA GLY A 161 9.21 12.29 6.97
C GLY A 161 9.08 11.92 5.50
N ALA A 162 7.91 12.23 4.94
CA ALA A 162 7.52 11.89 3.58
C ALA A 162 8.48 12.38 2.52
N SER A 163 8.83 13.68 2.56
CA SER A 163 9.65 14.34 1.54
C SER A 163 11.11 13.88 1.61
N HIS A 164 11.68 13.82 2.79
CA HIS A 164 13.10 13.44 2.97
C HIS A 164 13.36 11.98 2.61
N VAL A 165 12.49 11.07 3.02
CA VAL A 165 12.69 9.63 2.80
C VAL A 165 12.31 9.20 1.39
N TYR A 166 11.20 9.71 0.86
CA TYR A 166 10.62 9.20 -0.39
C TYR A 166 10.68 10.19 -1.55
N GLY A 167 11.01 11.47 -1.32
CA GLY A 167 11.12 12.50 -2.34
C GLY A 167 12.16 12.19 -3.43
N PRO A 168 13.39 11.77 -3.07
CA PRO A 168 14.46 11.54 -4.04
C PRO A 168 14.09 10.53 -5.15
N GLN A 169 13.46 9.41 -4.82
CA GLN A 169 13.03 8.42 -5.83
C GLN A 169 11.93 8.94 -6.76
N LYS A 170 11.22 10.00 -6.35
CA LYS A 170 10.16 10.68 -7.11
C LYS A 170 10.69 11.83 -7.96
N GLY A 171 12.01 12.08 -7.93
CA GLY A 171 12.68 13.11 -8.71
C GLY A 171 12.98 14.39 -7.94
N ALA A 172 12.83 14.42 -6.61
CA ALA A 172 13.19 15.58 -5.81
C ALA A 172 14.72 15.65 -5.61
N ASP A 173 15.31 16.80 -5.87
CA ASP A 173 16.63 17.20 -5.35
C ASP A 173 16.51 17.74 -3.90
N GLU A 174 17.63 18.05 -3.27
CA GLU A 174 17.66 18.53 -1.88
C GLU A 174 16.81 19.77 -1.65
N LEU A 175 16.84 20.74 -2.57
CA LEU A 175 16.02 21.96 -2.48
C LEU A 175 14.53 21.64 -2.60
N THR A 176 14.18 20.74 -3.50
CA THR A 176 12.80 20.27 -3.67
C THR A 176 12.30 19.52 -2.44
N VAL A 177 13.16 18.72 -1.80
CA VAL A 177 12.80 18.02 -0.55
C VAL A 177 12.44 19.01 0.55
N GLU A 178 13.26 20.05 0.77
CA GLU A 178 13.00 21.09 1.78
C GLU A 178 11.73 21.89 1.47
N GLU A 179 11.54 22.27 0.20
CA GLU A 179 10.31 22.95 -0.26
C GLU A 179 9.05 22.13 0.03
N LEU A 180 9.08 20.85 -0.30
CA LEU A 180 7.94 19.96 -0.13
C LEU A 180 7.69 19.63 1.34
N ASP A 181 8.73 19.48 2.16
CA ASP A 181 8.57 19.26 3.60
C ASP A 181 7.94 20.48 4.28
N ALA A 182 8.38 21.69 3.92
CA ALA A 182 7.76 22.93 4.41
C ALA A 182 6.31 23.08 3.94
N ALA A 183 5.99 22.71 2.70
CA ALA A 183 4.64 22.75 2.17
C ALA A 183 3.70 21.75 2.88
N LEU A 184 4.18 20.54 3.19
CA LEU A 184 3.45 19.57 4.01
C LEU A 184 3.26 20.05 5.45
N ALA A 185 4.25 20.71 6.03
CA ALA A 185 4.15 21.29 7.37
C ALA A 185 3.04 22.36 7.40
N HIS A 186 2.99 23.21 6.39
CA HIS A 186 1.95 24.23 6.27
C HIS A 186 0.56 23.60 6.11
N LEU A 187 0.40 22.58 5.27
CA LEU A 187 -0.87 21.83 5.14
C LEU A 187 -1.29 21.24 6.50
N ALA A 188 -0.37 20.63 7.24
CA ALA A 188 -0.67 20.05 8.55
C ALA A 188 -1.17 21.09 9.56
N GLU A 189 -0.60 22.30 9.57
CA GLU A 189 -1.08 23.41 10.40
C GLU A 189 -2.51 23.83 10.03
N VAL A 190 -2.82 23.93 8.74
CA VAL A 190 -4.17 24.28 8.26
C VAL A 190 -5.17 23.19 8.60
N VAL A 191 -4.80 21.91 8.44
CA VAL A 191 -5.63 20.77 8.86
C VAL A 191 -5.90 20.81 10.37
N ARG A 192 -4.89 21.05 11.19
CA ARG A 192 -5.06 21.15 12.65
C ARG A 192 -6.00 22.30 13.03
N ARG A 193 -5.90 23.44 12.36
CA ARG A 193 -6.74 24.62 12.63
C ARG A 193 -8.19 24.41 12.16
N ASP A 194 -8.38 23.92 10.91
CA ASP A 194 -9.71 23.93 10.26
C ASP A 194 -10.50 22.64 10.49
N LEU A 195 -9.80 21.49 10.64
CA LEU A 195 -10.43 20.19 10.88
C LEU A 195 -10.28 19.71 12.33
N HIS A 196 -9.51 20.44 13.17
CA HIS A 196 -9.22 20.08 14.57
C HIS A 196 -8.56 18.72 14.75
N LEU A 197 -7.70 18.32 13.77
CA LEU A 197 -6.99 17.05 13.76
C LEU A 197 -5.48 17.28 13.77
N ASP A 198 -4.76 16.61 14.65
CA ASP A 198 -3.29 16.63 14.75
C ASP A 198 -2.75 15.22 14.50
N VAL A 199 -2.55 14.88 13.23
CA VAL A 199 -2.17 13.52 12.78
C VAL A 199 -0.83 13.47 12.08
N ALA A 200 -0.07 14.58 12.05
CA ALA A 200 1.21 14.65 11.35
C ALA A 200 2.28 13.70 11.92
N ASN A 201 2.21 13.41 13.22
CA ASN A 201 3.15 12.54 13.92
C ASN A 201 2.66 11.09 14.07
N GLU A 202 1.50 10.76 13.52
CA GLU A 202 1.01 9.39 13.58
C GLU A 202 1.89 8.45 12.74
N PRO A 203 2.18 7.23 13.23
CA PRO A 203 2.91 6.24 12.44
C PRO A 203 2.24 6.00 11.10
N GLY A 204 3.00 6.19 10.00
CA GLY A 204 2.47 6.03 8.64
C GLY A 204 1.89 7.31 8.02
N ALA A 205 1.84 8.44 8.74
CA ALA A 205 1.40 9.71 8.18
C ALA A 205 2.24 10.14 6.96
N GLY A 206 3.55 9.83 6.97
CA GLY A 206 4.47 10.12 5.85
C GLY A 206 4.39 9.14 4.68
N ALA A 207 3.65 8.05 4.82
CA ALA A 207 3.52 7.06 3.75
C ALA A 207 2.98 7.70 2.46
N ALA A 208 3.52 7.24 1.32
CA ALA A 208 3.07 7.67 0.00
C ALA A 208 3.08 9.20 -0.21
N GLY A 209 4.14 9.89 0.28
CA GLY A 209 4.25 11.35 0.14
C GLY A 209 3.22 12.13 0.95
N GLY A 210 2.87 11.61 2.14
CA GLY A 210 1.87 12.16 3.03
C GLY A 210 0.43 11.72 2.72
N THR A 211 0.22 10.81 1.76
CA THR A 211 -1.14 10.28 1.52
C THR A 211 -1.70 9.59 2.75
N GLY A 212 -0.84 8.91 3.55
CA GLY A 212 -1.25 8.36 4.85
C GLY A 212 -1.89 9.40 5.76
N PHE A 213 -1.24 10.56 5.93
CA PHE A 213 -1.80 11.71 6.63
C PHE A 213 -3.15 12.14 6.05
N GLY A 214 -3.23 12.32 4.72
CA GLY A 214 -4.46 12.75 4.06
C GLY A 214 -5.62 11.75 4.21
N MET A 215 -5.34 10.45 4.15
CA MET A 215 -6.36 9.41 4.37
C MET A 215 -6.97 9.49 5.77
N VAL A 216 -6.15 9.72 6.80
CA VAL A 216 -6.65 9.89 8.17
C VAL A 216 -7.38 11.23 8.31
N ALA A 217 -6.76 12.34 7.89
CA ALA A 217 -7.28 13.70 8.12
C ALA A 217 -8.58 14.00 7.36
N PHE A 218 -8.65 13.61 6.08
CA PHE A 218 -9.78 13.96 5.22
C PHE A 218 -10.85 12.88 5.12
N LEU A 219 -10.48 11.61 5.33
CA LEU A 219 -11.41 10.50 5.14
C LEU A 219 -11.71 9.72 6.42
N GLY A 220 -11.02 10.02 7.53
CA GLY A 220 -11.16 9.25 8.77
C GLY A 220 -10.71 7.80 8.63
N ALA A 221 -9.81 7.52 7.69
CA ALA A 221 -9.31 6.18 7.45
C ALA A 221 -8.42 5.68 8.60
N VAL A 222 -8.33 4.35 8.74
CA VAL A 222 -7.48 3.71 9.75
C VAL A 222 -6.26 3.10 9.04
N LEU A 223 -5.06 3.55 9.43
CA LEU A 223 -3.80 2.94 8.96
C LEU A 223 -3.57 1.64 9.73
N VAL A 224 -3.35 0.56 9.01
CA VAL A 224 -3.12 -0.78 9.57
C VAL A 224 -1.97 -1.47 8.85
N LYS A 225 -1.31 -2.43 9.51
CA LYS A 225 -0.26 -3.22 8.86
C LYS A 225 -0.85 -4.02 7.69
N GLY A 226 -0.18 -3.96 6.53
CA GLY A 226 -0.68 -4.50 5.28
C GLY A 226 -0.83 -6.02 5.29
N ALA A 227 0.21 -6.76 5.70
CA ALA A 227 0.15 -8.22 5.70
C ALA A 227 -1.00 -8.79 6.57
N PRO A 228 -1.22 -8.36 7.83
CA PRO A 228 -2.39 -8.78 8.61
C PRO A 228 -3.72 -8.46 7.94
N LEU A 229 -3.86 -7.25 7.37
CA LEU A 229 -5.08 -6.81 6.69
C LEU A 229 -5.39 -7.70 5.47
N VAL A 230 -4.41 -7.89 4.60
CA VAL A 230 -4.58 -8.66 3.37
C VAL A 230 -4.83 -10.14 3.65
N VAL A 231 -4.09 -10.74 4.58
CA VAL A 231 -4.30 -12.15 4.99
C VAL A 231 -5.70 -12.33 5.61
N GLU A 232 -6.18 -11.37 6.41
CA GLU A 232 -7.55 -11.39 6.93
C GLU A 232 -8.57 -11.31 5.80
N ALA A 233 -8.44 -10.30 4.94
CA ALA A 233 -9.39 -10.05 3.85
C ALA A 233 -9.40 -11.14 2.77
N SER A 234 -8.32 -11.95 2.65
CA SER A 234 -8.26 -13.11 1.75
C SER A 234 -9.09 -14.31 2.22
N GLY A 235 -9.67 -14.28 3.43
CA GLY A 235 -10.37 -15.42 4.02
C GLY A 235 -9.45 -16.56 4.45
N PHE A 236 -8.16 -16.28 4.66
CA PHE A 236 -7.15 -17.27 4.99
C PHE A 236 -7.50 -18.09 6.24
N ASP A 237 -8.00 -17.45 7.29
CA ASP A 237 -8.36 -18.14 8.54
C ASP A 237 -9.50 -19.16 8.36
N GLN A 238 -10.40 -18.93 7.42
CA GLN A 238 -11.45 -19.89 7.06
C GLN A 238 -10.86 -21.07 6.28
N THR A 239 -9.93 -20.79 5.37
CA THR A 239 -9.26 -21.82 4.56
C THR A 239 -8.34 -22.71 5.41
N LEU A 240 -7.80 -22.20 6.52
CA LEU A 240 -7.00 -22.99 7.46
C LEU A 240 -7.80 -24.09 8.16
N LYS A 241 -9.12 -23.96 8.27
CA LYS A 241 -9.96 -24.96 8.91
C LYS A 241 -9.96 -26.24 8.09
N GLY A 242 -9.31 -27.29 8.62
CA GLY A 242 -9.19 -28.59 7.95
C GLY A 242 -8.02 -28.69 6.97
N ALA A 243 -7.13 -27.70 6.94
CA ALA A 243 -5.90 -27.80 6.18
C ALA A 243 -4.86 -28.66 6.94
N ASP A 244 -4.21 -29.58 6.21
CA ASP A 244 -3.12 -30.42 6.75
C ASP A 244 -1.76 -29.73 6.66
N LEU A 245 -1.61 -28.77 5.74
CA LEU A 245 -0.36 -28.09 5.43
C LEU A 245 -0.61 -26.76 4.76
N VAL A 246 0.23 -25.76 5.07
CA VAL A 246 0.27 -24.46 4.38
C VAL A 246 1.58 -24.33 3.62
N PHE A 247 1.51 -23.95 2.36
CA PHE A 247 2.63 -23.44 1.59
C PHE A 247 2.55 -21.92 1.51
N THR A 248 3.67 -21.26 1.78
CA THR A 248 3.86 -19.83 1.52
C THR A 248 5.21 -19.61 0.86
N GLY A 249 5.45 -18.44 0.28
CA GLY A 249 6.70 -18.19 -0.42
C GLY A 249 7.04 -16.72 -0.57
N GLU A 250 8.33 -16.47 -0.82
CA GLU A 250 8.88 -15.16 -1.10
C GLU A 250 10.17 -15.29 -1.90
N GLY A 251 10.54 -14.26 -2.66
CA GLY A 251 11.79 -14.27 -3.43
C GLY A 251 13.04 -14.41 -2.56
N ARG A 252 13.11 -13.67 -1.45
CA ARG A 252 14.20 -13.74 -0.46
C ARG A 252 13.64 -13.62 0.95
N VAL A 253 13.96 -14.58 1.80
CA VAL A 253 13.57 -14.58 3.22
C VAL A 253 14.66 -13.99 4.08
N ASP A 254 14.29 -13.10 4.99
CA ASP A 254 15.17 -12.45 5.95
C ASP A 254 14.42 -12.08 7.23
N GLU A 255 15.01 -11.24 8.07
CA GLU A 255 14.38 -10.76 9.30
C GLU A 255 13.07 -10.01 9.05
N GLN A 256 12.98 -9.21 7.97
CA GLN A 256 11.77 -8.46 7.64
C GLN A 256 10.61 -9.40 7.28
N THR A 257 10.91 -10.54 6.65
CA THR A 257 9.90 -11.57 6.37
C THR A 257 9.24 -12.09 7.65
N ALA A 258 10.01 -12.21 8.73
CA ALA A 258 9.48 -12.68 10.02
C ALA A 258 8.61 -11.62 10.74
N PHE A 259 8.84 -10.33 10.51
CA PHE A 259 8.29 -9.25 11.33
C PHE A 259 7.40 -8.24 10.59
N GLY A 260 6.92 -8.52 9.39
CA GLY A 260 6.04 -7.54 8.72
C GLY A 260 5.45 -7.98 7.41
N LYS A 261 6.03 -8.99 6.75
CA LYS A 261 5.58 -9.42 5.44
C LYS A 261 4.57 -10.57 5.48
N ALA A 262 3.88 -10.80 4.37
CA ALA A 262 2.83 -11.81 4.25
C ALA A 262 3.23 -13.22 4.71
N PRO A 263 4.41 -13.79 4.36
CA PRO A 263 4.78 -15.13 4.80
C PRO A 263 4.90 -15.27 6.32
N GLY A 264 5.38 -14.23 7.02
CA GLY A 264 5.46 -14.22 8.49
C GLY A 264 4.07 -14.21 9.15
N GLU A 265 3.13 -13.43 8.59
CA GLU A 265 1.76 -13.39 9.10
C GLU A 265 1.02 -14.70 8.82
N VAL A 266 1.18 -15.29 7.63
CA VAL A 266 0.66 -16.61 7.29
C VAL A 266 1.16 -17.67 8.29
N ALA A 267 2.47 -17.66 8.60
CA ALA A 267 3.07 -18.59 9.55
C ALA A 267 2.50 -18.44 10.97
N LYS A 268 2.32 -17.18 11.45
CA LYS A 268 1.73 -16.91 12.76
C LYS A 268 0.30 -17.44 12.87
N ARG A 269 -0.53 -17.24 11.85
CA ARG A 269 -1.92 -17.71 11.84
C ARG A 269 -1.99 -19.24 11.77
N ALA A 270 -1.22 -19.85 10.88
CA ALA A 270 -1.13 -21.30 10.77
C ALA A 270 -0.65 -21.96 12.08
N LYS A 271 0.36 -21.36 12.76
CA LYS A 271 0.83 -21.81 14.08
C LYS A 271 -0.29 -21.80 15.12
N ARG A 272 -1.13 -20.75 15.16
CA ARG A 272 -2.29 -20.69 16.07
C ARG A 272 -3.30 -21.79 15.77
N ALA A 273 -3.48 -22.12 14.49
CA ALA A 273 -4.35 -23.20 14.04
C ALA A 273 -3.71 -24.60 14.17
N ARG A 274 -2.43 -24.70 14.57
CA ARG A 274 -1.63 -25.94 14.65
C ARG A 274 -1.44 -26.63 13.30
N VAL A 275 -1.42 -25.86 12.21
CA VAL A 275 -1.17 -26.34 10.85
C VAL A 275 0.30 -26.09 10.52
N PRO A 276 1.05 -27.10 10.06
CA PRO A 276 2.46 -26.94 9.68
C PRO A 276 2.59 -26.03 8.45
N VAL A 277 3.72 -25.27 8.39
CA VAL A 277 4.00 -24.33 7.31
C VAL A 277 5.31 -24.67 6.63
N VAL A 278 5.26 -24.80 5.32
CA VAL A 278 6.43 -24.83 4.45
C VAL A 278 6.58 -23.49 3.76
N LEU A 279 7.77 -22.89 3.88
CA LEU A 279 8.10 -21.67 3.19
C LEU A 279 9.07 -21.99 2.04
N LEU A 280 8.67 -21.61 0.82
CA LEU A 280 9.49 -21.75 -0.38
C LEU A 280 10.12 -20.39 -0.70
N ALA A 281 11.45 -20.34 -0.87
CA ALA A 281 12.14 -19.09 -1.13
C ALA A 281 13.23 -19.24 -2.21
N GLY A 282 13.48 -18.15 -2.92
CA GLY A 282 14.61 -18.08 -3.84
C GLY A 282 15.94 -18.17 -3.10
N SER A 283 16.09 -17.40 -2.02
CA SER A 283 17.31 -17.36 -1.19
C SER A 283 17.02 -16.98 0.25
N LYS A 284 18.03 -17.21 1.13
CA LYS A 284 18.03 -16.75 2.53
C LYS A 284 18.91 -15.51 2.68
N GLY A 285 18.45 -14.54 3.45
CA GLY A 285 19.20 -13.36 3.91
C GLY A 285 19.42 -13.42 5.43
N PRO A 286 20.09 -12.43 6.03
CA PRO A 286 20.33 -12.35 7.46
C PRO A 286 19.03 -12.39 8.27
N GLY A 287 19.03 -13.09 9.42
CA GLY A 287 17.90 -13.12 10.36
C GLY A 287 16.73 -14.02 9.96
N TRP A 288 16.84 -14.80 8.88
CA TRP A 288 15.80 -15.74 8.42
C TRP A 288 15.40 -16.77 9.47
N GLU A 289 16.29 -17.08 10.43
CA GLU A 289 16.07 -18.06 11.50
C GLU A 289 14.88 -17.67 12.40
N ALA A 290 14.57 -16.38 12.47
CA ALA A 290 13.41 -15.87 13.22
C ALA A 290 12.08 -16.46 12.73
N LEU A 291 11.98 -16.87 11.48
CA LEU A 291 10.79 -17.47 10.88
C LEU A 291 10.34 -18.76 11.57
N SER A 292 11.29 -19.56 12.07
CA SER A 292 10.97 -20.77 12.83
C SER A 292 10.20 -20.44 14.11
N LYS A 293 10.55 -19.33 14.78
CA LYS A 293 9.82 -18.84 15.96
C LYS A 293 8.41 -18.33 15.61
N GLN A 294 8.20 -17.86 14.38
CA GLN A 294 6.89 -17.42 13.89
C GLN A 294 5.98 -18.60 13.48
N GLY A 295 6.50 -19.81 13.32
CA GLY A 295 5.71 -21.01 13.04
C GLY A 295 6.02 -21.68 11.70
N VAL A 296 7.06 -21.24 11.00
CA VAL A 296 7.55 -21.95 9.82
C VAL A 296 8.17 -23.26 10.24
N THR A 297 7.66 -24.38 9.73
CA THR A 297 8.14 -25.74 10.04
C THR A 297 9.37 -26.08 9.20
N TYR A 298 9.33 -25.78 7.90
CA TYR A 298 10.42 -26.02 6.98
C TYR A 298 10.59 -24.84 6.03
N ILE A 299 11.85 -24.50 5.71
CA ILE A 299 12.20 -23.58 4.64
C ILE A 299 12.96 -24.34 3.58
N VAL A 300 12.51 -24.29 2.35
CA VAL A 300 13.18 -24.84 1.18
C VAL A 300 13.60 -23.70 0.28
N THR A 301 14.90 -23.59 -0.01
CA THR A 301 15.41 -22.56 -0.92
C THR A 301 15.92 -23.17 -2.22
N PHE A 302 15.79 -22.44 -3.30
CA PHE A 302 16.27 -22.89 -4.62
C PHE A 302 17.79 -22.96 -4.67
N THR A 303 18.48 -22.10 -3.92
CA THR A 303 19.95 -22.04 -3.88
C THR A 303 20.60 -23.16 -3.04
N GLU A 304 19.91 -23.72 -2.04
CA GLU A 304 20.44 -24.85 -1.21
C GLU A 304 20.56 -26.16 -2.00
N GLU A 305 19.85 -26.30 -3.12
CA GLU A 305 19.92 -27.48 -3.99
C GLU A 305 21.04 -27.40 -5.03
N GLY A 306 22.01 -26.49 -4.83
CA GLY A 306 23.18 -26.33 -5.72
C GLY A 306 22.86 -25.68 -7.06
N ARG A 307 21.73 -24.95 -7.14
CA ARG A 307 21.27 -24.28 -8.37
C ARG A 307 21.56 -22.78 -8.32
N ASP A 308 21.94 -22.24 -9.48
CA ASP A 308 22.21 -20.82 -9.65
C ASP A 308 20.86 -20.03 -9.60
N LEU A 309 20.87 -18.89 -8.95
CA LEU A 309 19.75 -17.93 -8.95
C LEU A 309 19.28 -17.58 -10.38
N ARG A 310 20.19 -17.54 -11.34
CA ARG A 310 19.86 -17.32 -12.77
C ARG A 310 18.96 -18.41 -13.35
N GLN A 311 19.15 -19.67 -12.94
CA GLN A 311 18.29 -20.77 -13.38
C GLN A 311 16.88 -20.65 -12.79
N ALA A 312 16.78 -20.18 -11.54
CA ALA A 312 15.50 -19.93 -10.89
C ALA A 312 14.72 -18.79 -11.56
N LEU A 313 15.40 -17.76 -12.03
CA LEU A 313 14.78 -16.64 -12.76
C LEU A 313 14.30 -17.04 -14.17
N ASN A 314 14.95 -18.02 -14.80
CA ASN A 314 14.58 -18.50 -16.14
C ASN A 314 13.43 -19.54 -16.13
N ASP A 315 13.23 -20.27 -15.02
CA ASP A 315 12.17 -21.28 -14.85
C ASP A 315 11.60 -21.22 -13.43
N PRO A 316 10.93 -20.13 -13.03
CA PRO A 316 10.44 -19.96 -11.67
C PRO A 316 9.35 -20.97 -11.30
N GLU A 317 8.44 -21.29 -12.22
CA GLU A 317 7.37 -22.27 -12.00
C GLU A 317 7.91 -23.68 -11.76
N GLY A 318 8.81 -24.13 -12.62
CA GLY A 318 9.43 -25.46 -12.49
C GLY A 318 10.27 -25.56 -11.22
N MET A 319 10.95 -24.49 -10.80
CA MET A 319 11.69 -24.44 -9.55
C MET A 319 10.79 -24.51 -8.34
N LEU A 320 9.67 -23.78 -8.37
CA LEU A 320 8.67 -23.81 -7.31
C LEU A 320 8.05 -25.21 -7.16
N ALA A 321 7.68 -25.84 -8.26
CA ALA A 321 7.12 -27.18 -8.27
C ALA A 321 8.09 -28.21 -7.68
N ARG A 322 9.38 -28.15 -8.07
CA ARG A 322 10.43 -29.03 -7.52
C ARG A 322 10.64 -28.81 -6.02
N ALA A 323 10.70 -27.56 -5.57
CA ALA A 323 10.85 -27.23 -4.15
C ALA A 323 9.65 -27.75 -3.33
N ALA A 324 8.43 -27.65 -3.84
CA ALA A 324 7.25 -28.21 -3.21
C ALA A 324 7.32 -29.74 -3.07
N VAL A 325 7.79 -30.45 -4.11
CA VAL A 325 8.00 -31.91 -4.05
C VAL A 325 9.03 -32.29 -2.97
N VAL A 326 10.15 -31.56 -2.89
CA VAL A 326 11.18 -31.78 -1.87
C VAL A 326 10.59 -31.57 -0.46
N ALA A 327 9.84 -30.50 -0.27
CA ALA A 327 9.18 -30.21 1.00
C ALA A 327 8.20 -31.33 1.41
N CYS A 328 7.37 -31.81 0.49
CA CYS A 328 6.44 -32.92 0.76
C CYS A 328 7.15 -34.22 1.13
N ARG A 329 8.33 -34.49 0.58
CA ARG A 329 9.13 -35.68 0.94
C ARG A 329 9.74 -35.57 2.35
N ARG A 330 10.04 -34.36 2.82
CA ARG A 330 10.58 -34.11 4.19
C ARG A 330 9.51 -34.18 5.28
N LEU A 331 8.25 -34.06 4.91
CA LEU A 331 7.10 -34.14 5.82
C LEU A 331 6.57 -35.55 6.03
N ARG A 332 7.00 -36.49 5.22
CA ARG A 332 6.72 -37.94 5.38
C ARG A 332 7.76 -38.59 6.29
#